data_d430ab62a21d5ac9aa9cef1fab580285
#
_entry.id   d430ab62a21d5ac9aa9cef1fab580285
#
_cell.length_a   1.000
_cell.length_b   1.000
_cell.length_c   1.000
_cell.angle_alpha   90.00
_cell.angle_beta   90.00
_cell.angle_gamma   90.00
#
_symmetry.space_group_name_H-M   'P 1'
#
loop_
_entity.id
_entity.type
_entity.pdbx_description
1 polymer ?
#
loop_
_entity_poly.entity_id
_entity_poly.type
_entity_poly.pdbx_seq_one_letter_code
_entity_poly.pdbx_strand_id
1 'polypeptide(L)'
;SLQIPCKNQEEIDKYWALLTADGGQESQCGWLKDTFGFSWQIVSAEMNQYLGGSDPEGAKRATQAMLGMKKIDLAVMKKAYLGLVE
;
A
#
# COMPACT_ATOMS: atom_id res chain seq x y z
N SER A 1 2.15 1.31 16.20
CA SER A 1 2.51 1.56 14.80
C SER A 1 1.99 2.92 14.33
N LEU A 2 2.74 3.55 13.45
CA LEU A 2 2.45 4.87 12.92
C LEU A 2 1.94 4.74 11.48
N GLN A 3 1.00 5.61 11.09
CA GLN A 3 0.47 5.60 9.73
C GLN A 3 0.71 6.95 9.06
N ILE A 4 1.02 6.92 7.77
CA ILE A 4 1.12 8.12 6.95
C ILE A 4 0.04 8.01 5.87
N PRO A 5 -1.04 8.82 5.96
CA PRO A 5 -2.04 8.85 4.91
C PRO A 5 -1.53 9.65 3.72
N CYS A 6 -1.60 9.05 2.54
CA CYS A 6 -1.15 9.67 1.29
C CYS A 6 -2.34 9.91 0.38
N LYS A 7 -2.29 10.99 -0.39
CA LYS A 7 -3.36 11.38 -1.31
C LYS A 7 -3.35 10.56 -2.59
N ASN A 8 -2.16 10.14 -3.04
CA ASN A 8 -2.00 9.49 -4.35
C ASN A 8 -0.73 8.66 -4.35
N GLN A 9 -0.48 7.99 -5.48
CA GLN A 9 0.69 7.13 -5.63
C GLN A 9 2.00 7.91 -5.52
N GLU A 10 2.02 9.15 -6.00
CA GLU A 10 3.21 9.98 -5.93
C GLU A 10 3.65 10.22 -4.49
N GLU A 11 2.71 10.50 -3.59
CA GLU A 11 3.01 10.63 -2.16
C GLU A 11 3.45 9.33 -1.54
N ILE A 12 2.82 8.22 -1.90
CA ILE A 12 3.22 6.90 -1.42
C ILE A 12 4.69 6.65 -1.79
N ASP A 13 5.04 6.87 -3.04
CA ASP A 13 6.41 6.66 -3.54
C ASP A 13 7.40 7.54 -2.80
N LYS A 14 7.04 8.80 -2.58
CA LYS A 14 7.89 9.78 -1.91
C LYS A 14 8.21 9.36 -0.48
N TYR A 15 7.19 9.08 0.32
CA TYR A 15 7.40 8.72 1.72
C TYR A 15 8.06 7.37 1.86
N TRP A 16 7.74 6.43 0.97
CA TRP A 16 8.39 5.14 0.97
C TRP A 16 9.89 5.28 0.76
N ALA A 17 10.30 6.07 -0.23
CA ALA A 17 11.71 6.29 -0.52
C ALA A 17 12.42 7.00 0.63
N LEU A 18 11.79 8.03 1.21
CA LEU A 18 12.39 8.79 2.31
C LEU A 18 12.60 7.94 3.55
N LEU A 19 11.61 7.12 3.91
CA LEU A 19 11.64 6.37 5.16
C LEU A 19 12.45 5.08 5.07
N THR A 20 12.62 4.52 3.87
CA THR A 20 13.44 3.32 3.69
C THR A 20 14.90 3.64 3.39
N ALA A 21 15.24 4.92 3.20
CA ALA A 21 16.62 5.33 2.95
C ALA A 21 17.50 5.11 4.19
N ASP A 22 18.81 5.06 3.97
CA ASP A 22 19.82 5.07 5.03
C ASP A 22 19.62 4.00 6.11
N GLY A 23 19.36 2.78 5.69
CA GLY A 23 19.25 1.65 6.59
C GLY A 23 17.83 1.28 6.98
N GLY A 24 16.83 1.96 6.45
CA GLY A 24 15.44 1.56 6.60
C GLY A 24 15.19 0.23 5.88
N GLN A 25 14.08 -0.42 6.20
CA GLN A 25 13.75 -1.73 5.64
C GLN A 25 12.32 -1.76 5.13
N GLU A 26 12.13 -2.32 3.93
CA GLU A 26 10.82 -2.56 3.38
C GLU A 26 10.20 -3.79 4.04
N SER A 27 8.89 -3.71 4.30
CA SER A 27 8.12 -4.85 4.75
C SER A 27 6.93 -5.02 3.79
N GLN A 28 5.91 -5.75 4.19
CA GLN A 28 4.78 -6.10 3.32
C GLN A 28 3.56 -5.23 3.61
N CYS A 29 2.66 -5.15 2.63
CA CYS A 29 1.34 -4.50 2.77
C CYS A 29 1.43 -3.03 3.18
N GLY A 30 2.42 -2.31 2.65
CA GLY A 30 2.60 -0.90 2.95
C GLY A 30 3.36 -0.60 4.24
N TRP A 31 3.84 -1.64 4.93
CA TRP A 31 4.65 -1.47 6.14
C TRP A 31 6.13 -1.31 5.80
N LEU A 32 6.81 -0.52 6.61
CA LEU A 32 8.27 -0.37 6.54
C LEU A 32 8.81 -0.05 7.93
N LYS A 33 10.12 -0.20 8.09
CA LYS A 33 10.84 0.33 9.26
C LYS A 33 11.76 1.45 8.78
N ASP A 34 11.81 2.53 9.55
CA ASP A 34 12.72 3.63 9.25
C ASP A 34 14.12 3.32 9.79
N THR A 35 15.04 4.27 9.57
CA THR A 35 16.43 4.17 10.04
C THR A 35 16.54 3.90 11.55
N PHE A 36 15.58 4.39 12.31
CA PHE A 36 15.58 4.27 13.77
C PHE A 36 14.84 3.05 14.28
N GLY A 37 14.32 2.21 13.38
CA GLY A 37 13.62 0.98 13.74
C GLY A 37 12.15 1.15 14.04
N PHE A 38 11.57 2.34 13.83
CA PHE A 38 10.14 2.55 13.98
C PHE A 38 9.38 2.00 12.78
N SER A 39 8.27 1.32 13.05
CA SER A 39 7.40 0.77 12.01
C SER A 39 6.38 1.80 11.57
N TRP A 40 6.28 2.00 10.27
CA TRP A 40 5.33 2.90 9.64
C TRP A 40 4.50 2.13 8.62
N GLN A 41 3.24 2.50 8.48
CA GLN A 41 2.39 2.02 7.39
C GLN A 41 2.05 3.19 6.48
N ILE A 42 2.37 3.07 5.20
CA ILE A 42 2.05 4.08 4.20
C ILE A 42 0.73 3.67 3.56
N VAL A 43 -0.32 4.45 3.78
CA VAL A 43 -1.68 4.12 3.36
C VAL A 43 -2.28 5.24 2.53
N SER A 44 -3.39 4.96 1.85
CA SER A 44 -4.16 6.00 1.16
C SER A 44 -5.65 5.71 1.25
N ALA A 45 -6.45 6.77 1.10
CA ALA A 45 -7.91 6.62 1.05
C ALA A 45 -8.33 5.78 -0.16
N GLU A 46 -7.64 5.91 -1.29
CA GLU A 46 -7.93 5.13 -2.48
C GLU A 46 -7.74 3.62 -2.22
N MET A 47 -6.69 3.24 -1.50
CA MET A 47 -6.46 1.86 -1.10
C MET A 47 -7.65 1.32 -0.31
N ASN A 48 -8.17 2.12 0.63
CA ASN A 48 -9.29 1.72 1.46
C ASN A 48 -10.58 1.56 0.64
N GLN A 49 -10.74 2.33 -0.44
CA GLN A 49 -11.86 2.18 -1.36
C GLN A 49 -11.89 0.80 -2.01
N TYR A 50 -10.73 0.24 -2.31
CA TYR A 50 -10.66 -1.10 -2.90
C TYR A 50 -10.84 -2.19 -1.85
N LEU A 51 -10.23 -2.03 -0.68
CA LEU A 51 -10.31 -3.04 0.38
C LEU A 51 -11.70 -3.12 1.01
N GLY A 52 -12.40 -2.00 1.13
CA GLY A 52 -13.72 -1.92 1.73
C GLY A 52 -14.84 -1.62 0.73
N GLY A 53 -14.61 -1.84 -0.56
CA GLY A 53 -15.56 -1.50 -1.60
C GLY A 53 -16.86 -2.31 -1.54
N SER A 54 -17.86 -1.85 -2.30
CA SER A 54 -19.19 -2.47 -2.32
C SER A 54 -19.22 -3.80 -3.06
N ASP A 55 -18.18 -4.14 -3.83
CA ASP A 55 -18.05 -5.42 -4.52
C ASP A 55 -17.18 -6.36 -3.68
N PRO A 56 -17.80 -7.36 -2.98
CA PRO A 56 -17.02 -8.26 -2.12
C PRO A 56 -15.96 -9.05 -2.87
N GLU A 57 -16.24 -9.48 -4.10
CA GLU A 57 -15.27 -10.21 -4.91
C GLU A 57 -14.11 -9.31 -5.31
N GLY A 58 -14.41 -8.06 -5.68
CA GLY A 58 -13.38 -7.07 -5.99
C GLY A 58 -12.49 -6.77 -4.79
N ALA A 59 -13.11 -6.58 -3.62
CA ALA A 59 -12.36 -6.33 -2.38
C ALA A 59 -11.45 -7.51 -2.04
N LYS A 60 -11.91 -8.73 -2.23
CA LYS A 60 -11.10 -9.93 -2.01
C LYS A 60 -9.90 -9.97 -2.96
N ARG A 61 -10.12 -9.69 -4.24
CA ARG A 61 -9.03 -9.66 -5.22
C ARG A 61 -8.00 -8.58 -4.89
N ALA A 62 -8.47 -7.38 -4.51
CA ALA A 62 -7.58 -6.28 -4.11
C ALA A 62 -6.75 -6.65 -2.88
N THR A 63 -7.37 -7.29 -1.89
CA THR A 63 -6.68 -7.76 -0.69
C THR A 63 -5.59 -8.77 -1.04
N GLN A 64 -5.90 -9.72 -1.91
CA GLN A 64 -4.93 -10.72 -2.33
C GLN A 64 -3.75 -10.08 -3.08
N ALA A 65 -4.03 -9.09 -3.93
CA ALA A 65 -2.97 -8.35 -4.61
C ALA A 65 -2.07 -7.61 -3.60
N MET A 66 -2.69 -6.96 -2.61
CA MET A 66 -1.95 -6.23 -1.58
C MET A 66 -1.03 -7.15 -0.76
N LEU A 67 -1.45 -8.37 -0.48
CA LEU A 67 -0.66 -9.31 0.32
C LEU A 67 0.67 -9.67 -0.35
N GLY A 68 0.76 -9.52 -1.67
CA GLY A 68 2.01 -9.73 -2.41
C GLY A 68 2.85 -8.47 -2.58
N MET A 69 2.41 -7.34 -2.06
CA MET A 69 3.10 -6.06 -2.22
C MET A 69 3.98 -5.75 -1.03
N LYS A 70 5.05 -4.99 -1.27
CA LYS A 70 5.76 -4.25 -0.22
C LYS A 70 5.20 -2.82 -0.21
N LYS A 71 5.68 -1.97 -1.10
CA LYS A 71 5.07 -0.65 -1.32
C LYS A 71 3.70 -0.83 -1.98
N ILE A 72 2.70 -0.09 -1.53
CA ILE A 72 1.37 -0.14 -2.12
C ILE A 72 1.41 0.42 -3.54
N ASP A 73 0.88 -0.35 -4.49
CA ASP A 73 0.71 0.05 -5.90
C ASP A 73 -0.79 0.17 -6.17
N LEU A 74 -1.27 1.39 -6.19
CA LEU A 74 -2.71 1.66 -6.34
C LEU A 74 -3.24 1.19 -7.69
N ALA A 75 -2.44 1.28 -8.75
CA ALA A 75 -2.88 0.84 -10.07
C ALA A 75 -3.12 -0.67 -10.10
N VAL A 76 -2.25 -1.45 -9.48
CA VAL A 76 -2.40 -2.90 -9.40
C VAL A 76 -3.61 -3.26 -8.53
N MET A 77 -3.82 -2.56 -7.41
CA MET A 77 -5.00 -2.80 -6.58
C MET A 77 -6.30 -2.49 -7.32
N LYS A 78 -6.32 -1.39 -8.08
CA LYS A 78 -7.49 -1.03 -8.87
C LYS A 78 -7.82 -2.09 -9.92
N LYS A 79 -6.81 -2.55 -10.65
CA LYS A 79 -7.00 -3.62 -11.64
C LYS A 79 -7.54 -4.89 -10.99
N ALA A 80 -6.99 -5.28 -9.84
CA ALA A 80 -7.45 -6.46 -9.13
C ALA A 80 -8.89 -6.31 -8.68
N TYR A 81 -9.25 -5.14 -8.13
CA TYR A 81 -10.61 -4.85 -7.70
C TYR A 81 -11.60 -4.94 -8.85
N LEU A 82 -11.26 -4.37 -10.00
CA LEU A 82 -12.12 -4.37 -11.19
C LEU A 82 -12.15 -5.70 -11.93
N GLY A 83 -11.30 -6.65 -11.54
CA GLY A 83 -11.21 -7.94 -12.23
C GLY A 83 -10.47 -7.88 -13.55
N LEU A 84 -9.67 -6.84 -13.77
CA LEU A 84 -8.86 -6.68 -14.97
C LEU A 84 -7.57 -7.46 -14.80
N VAL A 85 -7.59 -8.73 -15.18
CA VAL A 85 -6.44 -9.63 -15.08
C VAL A 85 -5.70 -9.62 -16.41
N GLU A 86 -4.39 -9.47 -16.31
CA GLU A 86 -3.53 -9.60 -17.47
C GLU A 86 -3.17 -11.06 -17.73
#